data_2e09e7a270a4a2a0f819578d4ff0f30b
#
_entry.id   2e09e7a270a4a2a0f819578d4ff0f30b
#
_cell.length_a   1.000
_cell.length_b   1.000
_cell.length_c   1.000
_cell.angle_alpha   90.00
_cell.angle_beta   90.00
_cell.angle_gamma   90.00
#
_symmetry.space_group_name_H-M   'P 1'
#
loop_
_entity.id
_entity.type
_entity.pdbx_description
1 polymer ?
#
loop_
_entity_poly.entity_id
_entity_poly.type
_entity_poly.pdbx_seq_one_letter_code
_entity_poly.pdbx_strand_id
1 'polypeptide(L)'
;MHFKNGNYLERKIKMLHEKSCGAIVYRKSHGNIEILLIKHINSGHWSFPKGHVEGDETELETARREIMEETGIDVILDPTFRETVSYSPKKDTHKVVVYFLAKAKNFDFVPQEEEIAEIRWVDIGYAVNILTYENDKIIVNKAKIAIKESA
;
A
#
# COMPACT_ATOMS: atom_id res chain seq x y z
N MET A 1 -26.29 -35.93 9.44
CA MET A 1 -25.32 -35.47 10.43
C MET A 1 -23.96 -35.15 9.85
N HIS A 2 -23.55 -35.80 8.80
CA HIS A 2 -22.29 -35.47 8.10
C HIS A 2 -22.29 -34.14 7.38
N PHE A 3 -23.47 -33.60 7.06
CA PHE A 3 -23.62 -32.36 6.30
C PHE A 3 -23.13 -31.09 7.03
N LYS A 4 -23.26 -31.02 8.37
CA LYS A 4 -22.81 -29.85 9.13
C LYS A 4 -21.28 -29.71 9.14
N ASN A 5 -20.58 -30.83 9.26
CA ASN A 5 -19.13 -30.83 9.25
C ASN A 5 -18.56 -30.60 7.84
N GLY A 6 -19.22 -31.17 6.82
CA GLY A 6 -18.85 -30.91 5.43
C GLY A 6 -19.00 -29.45 5.06
N ASN A 7 -20.12 -28.82 5.43
CA ASN A 7 -20.36 -27.41 5.14
C ASN A 7 -19.36 -26.47 5.84
N TYR A 8 -18.96 -26.81 7.06
CA TYR A 8 -17.97 -26.03 7.80
C TYR A 8 -16.59 -26.13 7.14
N LEU A 9 -16.16 -27.32 6.77
CA LEU A 9 -14.88 -27.55 6.08
C LEU A 9 -14.87 -26.90 4.70
N GLU A 10 -15.96 -26.99 3.95
CA GLU A 10 -16.10 -26.34 2.64
C GLU A 10 -15.98 -24.81 2.75
N ARG A 11 -16.56 -24.20 3.80
CA ARG A 11 -16.44 -22.76 4.05
C ARG A 11 -15.02 -22.36 4.36
N LYS A 12 -14.27 -23.15 5.15
CA LYS A 12 -12.86 -22.89 5.43
C LYS A 12 -11.99 -23.01 4.18
N ILE A 13 -12.25 -24.02 3.36
CA ILE A 13 -11.52 -24.27 2.10
C ILE A 13 -11.79 -23.15 1.09
N LYS A 14 -13.00 -22.56 1.12
CA LYS A 14 -13.38 -21.47 0.22
C LYS A 14 -12.95 -20.08 0.69
N MET A 15 -12.35 -19.96 1.88
CA MET A 15 -11.82 -18.67 2.34
C MET A 15 -10.63 -18.27 1.49
N LEU A 16 -10.75 -17.13 0.82
CA LEU A 16 -9.70 -16.58 -0.01
C LEU A 16 -8.73 -15.75 0.84
N HIS A 17 -7.45 -15.92 0.56
CA HIS A 17 -6.39 -15.12 1.14
C HIS A 17 -5.73 -14.31 0.04
N GLU A 18 -5.80 -12.99 0.18
CA GLU A 18 -5.20 -12.07 -0.76
C GLU A 18 -4.04 -11.33 -0.09
N LYS A 19 -3.01 -11.05 -0.85
CA LYS A 19 -1.85 -10.30 -0.37
C LYS A 19 -1.50 -9.22 -1.39
N SER A 20 -1.36 -8.00 -0.88
CA SER A 20 -0.85 -6.87 -1.66
C SER A 20 0.39 -6.32 -0.98
N CYS A 21 1.26 -5.73 -1.77
CA CYS A 21 2.46 -5.08 -1.27
C CYS A 21 2.61 -3.71 -1.92
N GLY A 22 3.08 -2.77 -1.14
CA GLY A 22 3.33 -1.41 -1.58
C GLY A 22 4.30 -0.72 -0.64
N ALA A 23 4.30 0.60 -0.66
CA ALA A 23 5.20 1.36 0.19
C ALA A 23 4.70 2.77 0.45
N ILE A 24 5.19 3.35 1.54
CA ILE A 24 5.15 4.78 1.78
C ILE A 24 6.33 5.36 1.01
N VAL A 25 6.04 5.94 -0.15
CA VAL A 25 7.04 6.52 -1.05
C VAL A 25 7.28 7.96 -0.64
N TYR A 26 8.52 8.31 -0.38
CA TYR A 26 8.85 9.67 0.07
C TYR A 26 9.94 10.31 -0.78
N ARG A 27 9.96 11.64 -0.72
CA ARG A 27 11.06 12.48 -1.20
C ARG A 27 11.33 13.58 -0.19
N LYS A 28 12.54 14.12 -0.23
CA LYS A 28 12.89 15.32 0.54
C LYS A 28 12.87 16.52 -0.40
N SER A 29 12.10 17.55 -0.05
CA SER A 29 11.95 18.76 -0.86
C SER A 29 12.03 19.97 0.04
N HIS A 30 13.04 20.84 -0.19
CA HIS A 30 13.24 22.08 0.55
C HIS A 30 13.20 21.91 2.08
N GLY A 31 13.83 20.84 2.59
CA GLY A 31 13.85 20.53 4.03
C GLY A 31 12.61 19.81 4.55
N ASN A 32 11.60 19.65 3.72
CA ASN A 32 10.37 18.92 4.06
C ASN A 32 10.39 17.51 3.50
N ILE A 33 9.64 16.64 4.16
CA ILE A 33 9.39 15.28 3.67
C ILE A 33 8.00 15.25 3.05
N GLU A 34 7.94 14.86 1.79
CA GLU A 34 6.68 14.65 1.08
C GLU A 34 6.50 13.17 0.74
N ILE A 35 5.26 12.70 0.81
CA ILE A 35 4.91 11.32 0.48
C ILE A 35 3.94 11.29 -0.69
N LEU A 36 3.98 10.18 -1.42
CA LEU A 36 3.16 9.93 -2.59
C LEU A 36 1.84 9.31 -2.19
N LEU A 37 0.73 10.00 -2.48
CA LEU A 37 -0.61 9.49 -2.27
C LEU A 37 -1.34 9.35 -3.61
N ILE A 38 -2.16 8.32 -3.73
CA ILE A 38 -2.99 8.06 -4.89
C ILE A 38 -4.46 8.06 -4.53
N LYS A 39 -5.28 8.55 -5.44
CA LYS A 39 -6.75 8.52 -5.33
C LYS A 39 -7.29 7.52 -6.34
N HIS A 40 -8.06 6.56 -5.87
CA HIS A 40 -8.69 5.54 -6.72
C HIS A 40 -9.94 6.09 -7.41
N ILE A 41 -10.11 5.77 -8.70
CA ILE A 41 -11.24 6.25 -9.50
C ILE A 41 -12.58 5.78 -8.91
N ASN A 42 -12.72 4.48 -8.66
CA ASN A 42 -14.00 3.89 -8.29
C ASN A 42 -14.46 4.28 -6.88
N SER A 43 -13.55 4.28 -5.93
CA SER A 43 -13.90 4.54 -4.52
C SER A 43 -13.72 5.99 -4.10
N GLY A 44 -12.86 6.75 -4.80
CA GLY A 44 -12.43 8.07 -4.37
C GLY A 44 -11.52 8.05 -3.14
N HIS A 45 -11.06 6.88 -2.71
CA HIS A 45 -10.21 6.73 -1.53
C HIS A 45 -8.77 7.11 -1.83
N TRP A 46 -8.15 7.79 -0.86
CA TRP A 46 -6.74 8.14 -0.88
C TRP A 46 -5.94 7.11 -0.07
N SER A 47 -4.88 6.61 -0.66
CA SER A 47 -4.02 5.59 -0.03
C SER A 47 -2.60 5.64 -0.60
N PHE A 48 -1.74 4.74 -0.10
CA PHE A 48 -0.42 4.51 -0.68
C PHE A 48 -0.51 3.61 -1.90
N PRO A 49 0.43 3.72 -2.86
CA PRO A 49 0.48 2.80 -3.99
C PRO A 49 0.78 1.37 -3.52
N LYS A 50 0.02 0.41 -4.04
CA LYS A 50 0.13 -1.01 -3.72
C LYS A 50 -0.61 -1.85 -4.73
N GLY A 51 -0.33 -3.14 -4.77
CA GLY A 51 -1.10 -4.08 -5.56
C GLY A 51 -0.75 -5.53 -5.26
N HIS A 52 -1.46 -6.43 -5.92
CA HIS A 52 -1.42 -7.86 -5.65
C HIS A 52 -0.10 -8.50 -6.04
N VAL A 53 0.35 -9.45 -5.19
CA VAL A 53 1.47 -10.33 -5.52
C VAL A 53 1.10 -11.18 -6.73
N GLU A 54 1.97 -11.24 -7.72
CA GLU A 54 1.79 -12.05 -8.93
C GLU A 54 2.83 -13.18 -8.96
N GLY A 55 2.36 -14.40 -9.22
CA GLY A 55 3.24 -15.56 -9.36
C GLY A 55 4.17 -15.74 -8.17
N ASP A 56 5.45 -15.86 -8.45
CA ASP A 56 6.49 -16.11 -7.44
C ASP A 56 7.19 -14.84 -6.96
N GLU A 57 6.60 -13.68 -7.20
CA GLU A 57 7.18 -12.42 -6.75
C GLU A 57 7.41 -12.41 -5.24
N THR A 58 8.55 -11.84 -4.82
CA THR A 58 8.76 -11.47 -3.43
C THR A 58 7.92 -10.24 -3.09
N GLU A 59 7.73 -9.97 -1.82
CA GLU A 59 7.02 -8.76 -1.36
C GLU A 59 7.67 -7.49 -1.90
N LEU A 60 8.98 -7.42 -1.88
CA LEU A 60 9.73 -6.26 -2.40
C LEU A 60 9.58 -6.10 -3.92
N GLU A 61 9.63 -7.18 -4.66
CA GLU A 61 9.41 -7.16 -6.10
C GLU A 61 8.01 -6.67 -6.45
N THR A 62 6.99 -7.16 -5.75
CA THR A 62 5.61 -6.71 -5.92
C THR A 62 5.45 -5.23 -5.65
N ALA A 63 5.97 -4.76 -4.51
CA ALA A 63 5.88 -3.36 -4.13
C ALA A 63 6.50 -2.45 -5.20
N ARG A 64 7.72 -2.78 -5.65
CA ARG A 64 8.41 -1.99 -6.67
C ARG A 64 7.65 -1.96 -7.99
N ARG A 65 7.16 -3.12 -8.45
CA ARG A 65 6.40 -3.23 -9.69
C ARG A 65 5.09 -2.43 -9.63
N GLU A 66 4.33 -2.59 -8.57
CA GLU A 66 3.04 -1.91 -8.42
C GLU A 66 3.19 -0.39 -8.32
N ILE A 67 4.20 0.10 -7.60
CA ILE A 67 4.48 1.53 -7.53
C ILE A 67 4.79 2.08 -8.92
N MET A 68 5.62 1.37 -9.69
CA MET A 68 5.95 1.76 -11.06
C MET A 68 4.71 1.75 -11.97
N GLU A 69 3.90 0.71 -11.91
CA GLU A 69 2.69 0.59 -12.73
C GLU A 69 1.68 1.69 -12.42
N GLU A 70 1.43 1.94 -11.13
CA GLU A 70 0.41 2.90 -10.73
C GLU A 70 0.84 4.36 -10.87
N THR A 71 2.12 4.65 -10.72
CA THR A 71 2.60 6.04 -10.58
C THR A 71 3.72 6.45 -11.53
N GLY A 72 4.41 5.49 -12.14
CA GLY A 72 5.60 5.76 -12.94
C GLY A 72 6.84 6.10 -12.13
N ILE A 73 6.79 5.94 -10.81
CA ILE A 73 7.90 6.26 -9.92
C ILE A 73 8.74 5.01 -9.63
N ASP A 74 10.05 5.12 -9.86
CA ASP A 74 11.00 4.11 -9.42
C ASP A 74 11.50 4.46 -8.02
N VAL A 75 11.79 3.44 -7.21
CA VAL A 75 12.08 3.62 -5.80
C VAL A 75 13.26 2.79 -5.33
N ILE A 76 13.85 3.23 -4.22
CA ILE A 76 14.77 2.43 -3.41
C ILE A 76 14.00 2.00 -2.17
N LEU A 77 13.74 0.70 -2.06
CA LEU A 77 12.99 0.13 -0.95
C LEU A 77 13.88 -0.07 0.27
N ASP A 78 13.31 0.24 1.44
CA ASP A 78 13.92 -0.06 2.75
C ASP A 78 13.15 -1.20 3.39
N PRO A 79 13.68 -2.44 3.36
CA PRO A 79 12.97 -3.60 3.91
C PRO A 79 12.98 -3.66 5.44
N THR A 80 13.76 -2.82 6.12
CA THR A 80 13.78 -2.77 7.59
C THR A 80 12.50 -2.15 8.14
N PHE A 81 11.82 -1.30 7.36
CA PHE A 81 10.49 -0.82 7.67
C PHE A 81 9.49 -1.74 6.95
N ARG A 82 8.74 -2.53 7.71
CA ARG A 82 7.72 -3.43 7.17
C ARG A 82 6.52 -3.41 8.11
N GLU A 83 5.43 -2.83 7.65
CA GLU A 83 4.17 -2.75 8.39
C GLU A 83 3.07 -3.49 7.64
N THR A 84 2.19 -4.14 8.38
CA THR A 84 1.09 -4.91 7.78
C THR A 84 -0.26 -4.43 8.28
N VAL A 85 -1.24 -4.50 7.38
CA VAL A 85 -2.65 -4.27 7.67
C VAL A 85 -3.43 -5.49 7.21
N SER A 86 -4.33 -5.99 8.05
CA SER A 86 -5.21 -7.11 7.71
C SER A 86 -6.66 -6.68 7.79
N TYR A 87 -7.46 -7.08 6.82
CA TYR A 87 -8.90 -6.83 6.83
C TYR A 87 -9.63 -7.79 5.89
N SER A 88 -10.96 -7.78 5.98
CA SER A 88 -11.81 -8.57 5.09
C SER A 88 -12.56 -7.63 4.15
N PRO A 89 -12.11 -7.48 2.89
CA PRO A 89 -12.75 -6.56 1.93
C PRO A 89 -14.14 -7.02 1.51
N LYS A 90 -14.41 -8.30 1.63
CA LYS A 90 -15.71 -8.92 1.34
C LYS A 90 -15.81 -10.23 2.11
N LYS A 91 -17.01 -10.83 2.11
CA LYS A 91 -17.27 -12.11 2.78
C LYS A 91 -16.31 -13.20 2.29
N ASP A 92 -15.84 -14.03 3.22
CA ASP A 92 -14.94 -15.16 2.98
C ASP A 92 -13.63 -14.79 2.31
N THR A 93 -13.19 -13.54 2.47
CA THR A 93 -11.90 -13.07 1.97
C THR A 93 -11.13 -12.39 3.09
N HIS A 94 -9.90 -12.84 3.28
CA HIS A 94 -8.93 -12.22 4.20
C HIS A 94 -7.83 -11.59 3.37
N LYS A 95 -7.57 -10.30 3.59
CA LYS A 95 -6.54 -9.56 2.86
C LYS A 95 -5.48 -9.03 3.81
N VAL A 96 -4.23 -9.23 3.43
CA VAL A 96 -3.06 -8.64 4.08
C VAL A 96 -2.42 -7.66 3.11
N VAL A 97 -2.11 -6.47 3.58
CA VAL A 97 -1.32 -5.48 2.85
C VAL A 97 -0.01 -5.28 3.58
N VAL A 98 1.09 -5.40 2.86
CA VAL A 98 2.45 -5.17 3.38
C VAL A 98 2.94 -3.85 2.82
N TYR A 99 3.36 -2.95 3.70
CA TYR A 99 3.95 -1.67 3.32
C TYR A 99 5.39 -1.56 3.76
N PHE A 100 6.25 -1.23 2.81
CA PHE A 100 7.63 -0.85 3.06
C PHE A 100 7.79 0.67 3.07
N LEU A 101 8.96 1.14 3.38
CA LEU A 101 9.37 2.52 3.17
C LEU A 101 10.17 2.58 1.88
N ALA A 102 9.98 3.61 1.06
CA ALA A 102 10.64 3.71 -0.23
C ALA A 102 11.02 5.14 -0.55
N LYS A 103 12.27 5.35 -0.93
CA LYS A 103 12.75 6.65 -1.39
C LYS A 103 12.57 6.75 -2.90
N ALA A 104 11.90 7.80 -3.36
CA ALA A 104 11.69 8.03 -4.78
C ALA A 104 13.01 8.36 -5.50
N LYS A 105 13.24 7.74 -6.64
CA LYS A 105 14.38 8.01 -7.52
C LYS A 105 14.05 9.05 -8.59
N ASN A 106 12.77 9.21 -8.91
CA ASN A 106 12.25 10.23 -9.82
C ASN A 106 10.95 10.78 -9.24
N PHE A 107 10.46 11.91 -9.75
CA PHE A 107 9.36 12.64 -9.13
C PHE A 107 8.18 12.91 -10.07
N ASP A 108 8.33 12.65 -11.35
CA ASP A 108 7.31 12.92 -12.35
C ASP A 108 6.37 11.71 -12.49
N PHE A 109 5.06 11.96 -12.40
CA PHE A 109 4.08 10.90 -12.45
C PHE A 109 3.77 10.46 -13.86
N VAL A 110 3.52 9.16 -14.02
CA VAL A 110 2.85 8.58 -15.18
C VAL A 110 1.73 7.70 -14.63
N PRO A 111 0.55 8.28 -14.32
CA PRO A 111 -0.52 7.53 -13.67
C PRO A 111 -1.12 6.46 -14.57
N GLN A 112 -1.53 5.36 -13.94
CA GLN A 112 -2.33 4.32 -14.57
C GLN A 112 -3.77 4.83 -14.69
N GLU A 113 -4.13 5.36 -15.86
CA GLU A 113 -5.37 6.10 -16.10
C GLU A 113 -6.66 5.33 -15.78
N GLU A 114 -6.63 4.00 -15.87
CA GLU A 114 -7.80 3.15 -15.67
C GLU A 114 -8.22 3.02 -14.21
N GLU A 115 -7.29 3.18 -13.28
CA GLU A 115 -7.52 2.93 -11.85
C GLU A 115 -7.29 4.16 -10.98
N ILE A 116 -6.41 5.05 -11.40
CA ILE A 116 -5.92 6.16 -10.60
C ILE A 116 -6.49 7.48 -11.11
N ALA A 117 -7.26 8.16 -10.26
CA ALA A 117 -7.85 9.45 -10.58
C ALA A 117 -6.86 10.61 -10.39
N GLU A 118 -6.01 10.51 -9.37
CA GLU A 118 -5.10 11.58 -9.00
C GLU A 118 -3.90 11.03 -8.24
N ILE A 119 -2.74 11.67 -8.41
CA ILE A 119 -1.52 11.39 -7.65
C ILE A 119 -1.02 12.72 -7.11
N ARG A 120 -0.58 12.74 -5.85
CA ARG A 120 -0.02 13.93 -5.21
C ARG A 120 1.19 13.61 -4.37
N TRP A 121 2.16 14.53 -4.40
CA TRP A 121 3.15 14.65 -3.33
C TRP A 121 2.53 15.51 -2.22
N VAL A 122 2.50 14.99 -1.01
CA VAL A 122 1.85 15.61 0.14
C VAL A 122 2.84 15.68 1.29
N ASP A 123 2.90 16.83 1.97
CA ASP A 123 3.69 16.92 3.20
C ASP A 123 3.30 15.79 4.16
N ILE A 124 4.29 15.09 4.69
CA ILE A 124 4.04 13.89 5.50
C ILE A 124 3.22 14.19 6.76
N GLY A 125 3.38 15.38 7.33
CA GLY A 125 2.59 15.80 8.49
C GLY A 125 1.13 16.09 8.16
N TYR A 126 0.85 16.43 6.88
CA TYR A 126 -0.51 16.72 6.41
C TYR A 126 -1.25 15.48 5.90
N ALA A 127 -0.53 14.41 5.60
CA ALA A 127 -1.08 13.21 4.97
C ALA A 127 -2.26 12.60 5.74
N VAL A 128 -2.24 12.69 7.07
CA VAL A 128 -3.33 12.16 7.92
C VAL A 128 -4.68 12.83 7.65
N ASN A 129 -4.67 14.04 7.10
CA ASN A 129 -5.90 14.77 6.74
C ASN A 129 -6.47 14.32 5.39
N ILE A 130 -5.68 13.64 4.57
CA ILE A 130 -6.05 13.19 3.22
C ILE A 130 -6.35 11.71 3.19
N LEU A 131 -5.55 10.90 3.87
CA LEU A 131 -5.70 9.44 3.89
C LEU A 131 -7.09 9.03 4.37
N THR A 132 -7.70 8.11 3.65
CA THR A 132 -9.07 7.65 3.93
C THR A 132 -9.13 6.70 5.13
N TYR A 133 -8.15 5.80 5.27
CA TYR A 133 -8.19 4.73 6.26
C TYR A 133 -7.38 5.04 7.50
N GLU A 134 -7.95 4.75 8.68
CA GLU A 134 -7.28 4.95 9.97
C GLU A 134 -5.96 4.16 10.08
N ASN A 135 -5.94 2.93 9.55
CA ASN A 135 -4.73 2.11 9.55
C ASN A 135 -3.59 2.77 8.76
N ASP A 136 -3.90 3.42 7.65
CA ASP A 136 -2.90 4.14 6.85
C ASP A 136 -2.37 5.37 7.58
N LYS A 137 -3.21 6.04 8.35
CA LYS A 137 -2.79 7.18 9.17
C LYS A 137 -1.80 6.75 10.26
N ILE A 138 -2.02 5.59 10.86
CA ILE A 138 -1.11 5.02 11.85
C ILE A 138 0.25 4.70 11.20
N ILE A 139 0.22 4.09 10.03
CA ILE A 139 1.42 3.70 9.30
C ILE A 139 2.23 4.92 8.86
N VAL A 140 1.58 5.98 8.38
CA VAL A 140 2.30 7.18 7.95
C VAL A 140 3.02 7.86 9.13
N ASN A 141 2.44 7.82 10.32
CA ASN A 141 3.11 8.35 11.51
C ASN A 141 4.36 7.54 11.86
N LYS A 142 4.31 6.22 11.73
CA LYS A 142 5.48 5.34 11.90
C LYS A 142 6.55 5.64 10.85
N ALA A 143 6.15 5.84 9.60
CA ALA A 143 7.06 6.19 8.52
C ALA A 143 7.76 7.52 8.78
N LYS A 144 7.02 8.51 9.28
CA LYS A 144 7.59 9.81 9.64
C LYS A 144 8.72 9.69 10.66
N ILE A 145 8.54 8.88 11.68
CA ILE A 145 9.55 8.62 12.70
C ILE A 145 10.77 7.92 12.06
N ALA A 146 10.54 6.88 11.26
CA ALA A 146 11.60 6.12 10.62
C ALA A 146 12.46 6.98 9.69
N ILE A 147 11.84 7.86 8.89
CA ILE A 147 12.55 8.76 7.98
C ILE A 147 13.41 9.75 8.76
N LYS A 148 12.90 10.31 9.85
CA LYS A 148 13.64 11.26 10.68
C LYS A 148 14.84 10.63 11.37
N GLU A 149 14.70 9.39 11.83
CA GLU A 149 15.77 8.65 12.51
C GLU A 149 16.89 8.23 11.56
N SER A 150 16.58 8.02 10.27
CA SER A 150 17.57 7.61 9.26
C SER A 150 18.34 8.77 8.64
N ALA A 151 18.00 10.00 8.97
CA ALA A 151 18.63 11.20 8.40
C ALA A 151 20.04 11.48 8.97
#